data_a60cb0ffa59fa4a643a1427b33cfd647
#
_entry.id   a60cb0ffa59fa4a643a1427b33cfd647
#
_cell.length_a   1.000
_cell.length_b   1.000
_cell.length_c   1.000
_cell.angle_alpha   90.00
_cell.angle_beta   90.00
_cell.angle_gamma   90.00
#
_symmetry.space_group_name_H-M   'P 1'
#
loop_
_entity.id
_entity.type
_entity.pdbx_description
1 polymer ?
#
loop_
_entity_poly.entity_id
_entity_poly.type
_entity_poly.pdbx_seq_one_letter_code
_entity_poly.pdbx_strand_id
1 'polypeptide(L)'
;MPQTALADVDAVLMRKDPPFDSEYFYATHLLEQAEREGARVFNKPAALRDHPEKLAILEFPHFIGPTLVTREDADVRAFHTEHRDIILKPLDGMGGMGIFRVGPDGMNLGSIVETLNRGGTQTLMVQK
;
A
#
# COMPACT_ATOMS: atom_id res chain seq x y z
N MET A 1 -10.26 -16.97 29.13
CA MET A 1 -10.41 -15.51 29.11
C MET A 1 -11.85 -15.13 28.82
N PRO A 2 -12.40 -14.17 29.54
CA PRO A 2 -13.73 -13.68 29.21
C PRO A 2 -13.75 -13.06 27.81
N GLN A 3 -14.81 -13.28 27.08
CA GLN A 3 -15.07 -12.65 25.79
C GLN A 3 -15.99 -11.45 25.98
N THR A 4 -15.69 -10.37 25.29
CA THR A 4 -16.49 -9.14 25.31
C THR A 4 -16.90 -8.79 23.89
N ALA A 5 -18.18 -8.47 23.68
CA ALA A 5 -18.64 -7.99 22.38
C ALA A 5 -18.06 -6.61 22.12
N LEU A 6 -17.62 -6.33 20.89
CA LEU A 6 -17.05 -5.03 20.54
C LEU A 6 -18.04 -3.89 20.71
N ALA A 7 -19.34 -4.16 20.55
CA ALA A 7 -20.39 -3.16 20.77
C ALA A 7 -20.50 -2.72 22.23
N ASP A 8 -19.99 -3.51 23.18
CA ASP A 8 -20.07 -3.21 24.61
C ASP A 8 -18.93 -2.32 25.11
N VAL A 9 -17.94 -2.03 24.27
CA VAL A 9 -16.86 -1.07 24.60
C VAL A 9 -17.20 0.31 24.04
N ASP A 10 -16.59 1.35 24.62
CA ASP A 10 -16.88 2.74 24.24
C ASP A 10 -16.40 3.06 22.82
N ALA A 11 -15.24 2.51 22.43
CA ALA A 11 -14.67 2.69 21.10
C ALA A 11 -13.68 1.56 20.79
N VAL A 12 -13.51 1.28 19.49
CA VAL A 12 -12.52 0.32 18.97
C VAL A 12 -11.58 1.08 18.06
N LEU A 13 -10.26 0.98 18.32
CA LEU A 13 -9.23 1.62 17.50
C LEU A 13 -8.59 0.58 16.59
N MET A 14 -8.71 0.77 15.28
CA MET A 14 -8.05 -0.09 14.30
C MET A 14 -6.60 0.37 14.14
N ARG A 15 -5.68 -0.33 14.79
CA ARG A 15 -4.26 -0.01 14.84
C ARG A 15 -3.38 -1.20 14.43
N LYS A 16 -3.92 -2.07 13.58
CA LYS A 16 -3.18 -3.23 13.10
C LYS A 16 -2.01 -2.77 12.22
N ASP A 17 -0.82 -3.33 12.49
CA ASP A 17 0.36 -3.02 11.68
C ASP A 17 0.23 -3.60 10.26
N PRO A 18 0.76 -2.89 9.25
CA PRO A 18 0.88 -3.46 7.92
C PRO A 18 1.77 -4.73 7.94
N PRO A 19 1.75 -5.57 6.90
CA PRO A 19 1.20 -5.27 5.58
C PRO A 19 -0.31 -5.43 5.50
N PHE A 20 -0.91 -4.78 4.49
CA PHE A 20 -2.31 -4.99 4.13
C PHE A 20 -2.40 -6.28 3.31
N ASP A 21 -2.50 -7.40 4.02
CA ASP A 21 -2.62 -8.74 3.47
C ASP A 21 -4.03 -9.31 3.68
N SER A 22 -4.21 -10.61 3.42
CA SER A 22 -5.51 -11.25 3.60
C SER A 22 -6.01 -11.16 5.04
N GLU A 23 -5.12 -11.32 6.03
CA GLU A 23 -5.49 -11.22 7.43
C GLU A 23 -5.94 -9.81 7.81
N TYR A 24 -5.24 -8.80 7.31
CA TYR A 24 -5.63 -7.40 7.50
C TYR A 24 -7.00 -7.13 6.86
N PHE A 25 -7.20 -7.61 5.64
CA PHE A 25 -8.45 -7.47 4.91
C PHE A 25 -9.61 -8.12 5.68
N TYR A 26 -9.42 -9.34 6.18
CA TYR A 26 -10.42 -10.02 6.99
C TYR A 26 -10.73 -9.26 8.28
N ALA A 27 -9.70 -8.71 8.93
CA ALA A 27 -9.89 -7.89 10.13
C ALA A 27 -10.79 -6.68 9.84
N THR A 28 -10.64 -6.02 8.69
CA THR A 28 -11.51 -4.89 8.32
C THR A 28 -12.97 -5.33 8.17
N HIS A 29 -13.23 -6.51 7.61
CA HIS A 29 -14.59 -7.03 7.47
C HIS A 29 -15.22 -7.41 8.81
N LEU A 30 -14.44 -8.01 9.71
CA LEU A 30 -14.93 -8.34 11.06
C LEU A 30 -15.26 -7.08 11.85
N LEU A 31 -14.44 -6.05 11.74
CA LEU A 31 -14.70 -4.76 12.39
C LEU A 31 -15.89 -4.04 11.79
N GLU A 32 -16.11 -4.15 10.48
CA GLU A 32 -17.30 -3.59 9.83
C GLU A 32 -18.57 -4.29 10.31
N GLN A 33 -18.53 -5.62 10.52
CA GLN A 33 -19.63 -6.33 11.12
C GLN A 33 -19.89 -5.85 12.55
N ALA A 34 -18.84 -5.61 13.33
CA ALA A 34 -18.97 -5.05 14.67
C ALA A 34 -19.63 -3.66 14.64
N GLU A 35 -19.33 -2.83 13.63
CA GLU A 35 -20.02 -1.55 13.44
C GLU A 35 -21.52 -1.73 13.23
N ARG A 36 -21.94 -2.72 12.44
CA ARG A 36 -23.37 -3.03 12.24
C ARG A 36 -24.04 -3.46 13.54
N GLU A 37 -23.30 -4.02 14.48
CA GLU A 37 -23.77 -4.42 15.79
C GLU A 37 -23.72 -3.28 16.81
N GLY A 38 -23.30 -2.08 16.39
CA GLY A 38 -23.28 -0.88 17.22
C GLY A 38 -21.91 -0.45 17.73
N ALA A 39 -20.82 -1.13 17.35
CA ALA A 39 -19.49 -0.74 17.76
C ALA A 39 -19.03 0.55 17.06
N ARG A 40 -18.25 1.35 17.77
CA ARG A 40 -17.63 2.57 17.23
C ARG A 40 -16.19 2.26 16.86
N VAL A 41 -15.92 2.03 15.59
CA VAL A 41 -14.60 1.64 15.09
C VAL A 41 -13.91 2.84 14.43
N PHE A 42 -12.67 3.11 14.80
CA PHE A 42 -11.78 4.15 14.26
C PHE A 42 -10.46 3.48 13.83
N ASN A 43 -9.92 3.69 12.66
CA ASN A 43 -10.53 4.31 11.48
C ASN A 43 -11.64 3.43 10.93
N LYS A 44 -12.49 4.00 10.06
CA LYS A 44 -13.56 3.23 9.43
C LYS A 44 -13.00 2.09 8.59
N PRO A 45 -13.43 0.83 8.81
CA PRO A 45 -12.88 -0.32 8.08
C PRO A 45 -13.02 -0.21 6.56
N ALA A 46 -14.16 0.28 6.07
CA ALA A 46 -14.36 0.48 4.64
C ALA A 46 -13.36 1.48 4.06
N ALA A 47 -13.07 2.57 4.77
CA ALA A 47 -12.10 3.56 4.33
C ALA A 47 -10.68 2.99 4.25
N LEU A 48 -10.32 2.09 5.16
CA LEU A 48 -9.02 1.42 5.12
C LEU A 48 -8.86 0.55 3.87
N ARG A 49 -9.93 -0.08 3.41
CA ARG A 49 -9.92 -0.86 2.17
C ARG A 49 -9.94 0.02 0.92
N ASP A 50 -10.73 1.09 0.94
CA ASP A 50 -10.94 1.96 -0.22
C ASP A 50 -9.77 2.92 -0.46
N HIS A 51 -8.99 3.21 0.57
CA HIS A 51 -7.88 4.17 0.52
C HIS A 51 -6.57 3.55 1.02
N PRO A 52 -6.00 2.55 0.29
CA PRO A 52 -4.70 1.99 0.66
C PRO A 52 -3.64 3.10 0.75
N GLU A 53 -2.82 3.05 1.76
CA GLU A 53 -1.89 4.12 2.12
C GLU A 53 -1.12 4.70 0.93
N LYS A 54 -0.48 3.84 0.13
CA LYS A 54 0.34 4.32 -0.99
C LYS A 54 -0.47 4.74 -2.20
N LEU A 55 -1.60 4.08 -2.45
CA LEU A 55 -2.45 4.42 -3.59
C LEU A 55 -3.34 5.63 -3.33
N ALA A 56 -3.62 5.96 -2.06
CA ALA A 56 -4.44 7.10 -1.70
C ALA A 56 -3.89 8.42 -2.23
N ILE A 57 -2.58 8.54 -2.42
CA ILE A 57 -1.97 9.77 -2.97
C ILE A 57 -2.44 10.07 -4.39
N LEU A 58 -2.89 9.06 -5.14
CA LEU A 58 -3.39 9.24 -6.51
C LEU A 58 -4.70 10.05 -6.54
N GLU A 59 -5.39 10.16 -5.42
CA GLU A 59 -6.59 11.00 -5.28
C GLU A 59 -6.24 12.50 -5.23
N PHE A 60 -4.96 12.83 -5.07
CA PHE A 60 -4.48 14.20 -4.94
C PHE A 60 -3.38 14.52 -5.97
N PRO A 61 -3.68 14.42 -7.28
CA PRO A 61 -2.65 14.53 -8.32
C PRO A 61 -1.91 15.87 -8.35
N HIS A 62 -2.48 16.92 -7.79
CA HIS A 62 -1.83 18.24 -7.75
C HIS A 62 -0.72 18.35 -6.70
N PHE A 63 -0.63 17.38 -5.78
CA PHE A 63 0.32 17.40 -4.66
C PHE A 63 1.43 16.36 -4.78
N ILE A 64 1.46 15.59 -5.86
CA ILE A 64 2.48 14.57 -6.09
C ILE A 64 3.27 14.86 -7.36
N GLY A 65 4.52 14.42 -7.38
CA GLY A 65 5.34 14.40 -8.60
C GLY A 65 4.93 13.27 -9.55
N PRO A 66 5.64 13.10 -10.65
CA PRO A 66 5.40 12.00 -11.58
C PRO A 66 5.39 10.66 -10.86
N THR A 67 4.32 9.90 -11.04
CA THR A 67 4.08 8.62 -10.36
C THR A 67 3.50 7.62 -11.35
N LEU A 68 4.00 6.39 -11.29
CA LEU A 68 3.54 5.27 -12.10
C LEU A 68 3.23 4.08 -11.19
N VAL A 69 2.11 3.42 -11.43
CA VAL A 69 1.72 2.17 -10.77
C VAL A 69 1.62 1.10 -11.83
N THR A 70 2.48 0.08 -11.75
CA THR A 70 2.57 -0.95 -12.77
C THR A 70 3.17 -2.24 -12.22
N ARG A 71 3.08 -3.32 -12.96
CA ARG A 71 3.82 -4.55 -12.74
C ARG A 71 4.69 -4.92 -13.94
N GLU A 72 4.70 -4.10 -14.98
CA GLU A 72 5.40 -4.36 -16.23
C GLU A 72 6.79 -3.73 -16.22
N ASP A 73 7.83 -4.54 -16.46
CA ASP A 73 9.22 -4.07 -16.54
C ASP A 73 9.39 -2.99 -17.60
N ALA A 74 8.74 -3.14 -18.75
CA ALA A 74 8.84 -2.18 -19.85
C ALA A 74 8.35 -0.78 -19.44
N ASP A 75 7.28 -0.70 -18.64
CA ASP A 75 6.74 0.58 -18.16
C ASP A 75 7.72 1.27 -17.21
N VAL A 76 8.35 0.50 -16.32
CA VAL A 76 9.34 1.03 -15.39
C VAL A 76 10.57 1.57 -16.13
N ARG A 77 11.04 0.84 -17.15
CA ARG A 77 12.19 1.27 -17.97
C ARG A 77 11.89 2.54 -18.73
N ALA A 78 10.68 2.66 -19.31
CA ALA A 78 10.25 3.88 -19.98
C ALA A 78 10.19 5.07 -19.01
N PHE A 79 9.65 4.85 -17.82
CA PHE A 79 9.59 5.88 -16.76
C PHE A 79 10.99 6.32 -16.33
N HIS A 80 11.92 5.39 -16.17
CA HIS A 80 13.31 5.70 -15.83
C HIS A 80 13.99 6.50 -16.95
N THR A 81 13.76 6.14 -18.21
CA THR A 81 14.31 6.87 -19.35
C THR A 81 13.85 8.31 -19.37
N GLU A 82 12.60 8.56 -19.01
CA GLU A 82 12.02 9.92 -18.97
C GLU A 82 12.50 10.74 -17.76
N HIS A 83 12.50 10.12 -16.59
CA HIS A 83 12.73 10.84 -15.32
C HIS A 83 14.12 10.66 -14.72
N ARG A 84 14.89 9.69 -15.16
CA ARG A 84 16.30 9.44 -14.84
C ARG A 84 16.61 9.02 -13.40
N ASP A 85 16.11 9.72 -12.41
CA ASP A 85 16.32 9.41 -10.99
C ASP A 85 14.97 9.08 -10.40
N ILE A 86 14.78 7.82 -10.01
CA ILE A 86 13.48 7.30 -9.60
C ILE A 86 13.57 6.51 -8.30
N ILE A 87 12.43 6.38 -7.64
CA ILE A 87 12.27 5.54 -6.46
C ILE A 87 11.23 4.46 -6.80
N LEU A 88 11.58 3.21 -6.50
CA LEU A 88 10.68 2.08 -6.65
C LEU A 88 10.29 1.55 -5.27
N LYS A 89 9.02 1.25 -5.09
CA LYS A 89 8.54 0.72 -3.81
C LYS A 89 7.35 -0.22 -3.99
N PRO A 90 7.22 -1.24 -3.11
CA PRO A 90 6.04 -2.08 -3.11
C PRO A 90 4.85 -1.31 -2.58
N LEU A 91 3.63 -1.71 -2.97
CA LEU A 91 2.41 -1.05 -2.50
C LEU A 91 2.06 -1.40 -1.05
N ASP A 92 2.49 -2.55 -0.59
CA ASP A 92 2.14 -3.10 0.73
C ASP A 92 3.34 -3.20 1.69
N GLY A 93 4.49 -2.61 1.33
CA GLY A 93 5.65 -2.58 2.19
C GLY A 93 5.46 -1.66 3.40
N MET A 94 6.17 -1.92 4.49
CA MET A 94 6.09 -1.12 5.70
C MET A 94 7.47 -0.68 6.19
N GLY A 95 7.51 0.45 6.91
CA GLY A 95 8.72 0.93 7.57
C GLY A 95 9.88 1.26 6.62
N GLY A 96 9.59 1.58 5.37
CA GLY A 96 10.61 1.86 4.35
C GLY A 96 11.26 0.61 3.79
N MET A 97 10.82 -0.58 4.14
CA MET A 97 11.34 -1.83 3.60
C MET A 97 10.98 -1.98 2.12
N GLY A 98 11.98 -2.40 1.32
CA GLY A 98 11.79 -2.60 -0.11
C GLY A 98 11.74 -1.32 -0.94
N ILE A 99 12.14 -0.17 -0.37
CA ILE A 99 12.26 1.08 -1.12
C ILE A 99 13.65 1.16 -1.73
N PHE A 100 13.70 1.37 -3.05
CA PHE A 100 14.94 1.42 -3.81
C PHE A 100 15.02 2.70 -4.64
N ARG A 101 16.19 3.34 -4.61
CA ARG A 101 16.49 4.44 -5.51
C ARG A 101 17.32 3.94 -6.68
N VAL A 102 16.94 4.35 -7.90
CA VAL A 102 17.73 4.08 -9.11
C VAL A 102 18.09 5.41 -9.74
N GLY A 103 19.40 5.67 -9.82
CA GLY A 103 19.94 6.89 -10.41
C GLY A 103 19.90 6.86 -11.95
N PRO A 104 20.43 7.93 -12.58
CA PRO A 104 20.40 8.07 -14.05
C PRO A 104 21.11 6.95 -14.81
N ASP A 105 22.08 6.28 -14.19
CA ASP A 105 22.83 5.16 -14.81
C ASP A 105 21.99 3.88 -14.93
N GLY A 106 20.86 3.80 -14.22
CA GLY A 106 20.00 2.63 -14.25
C GLY A 106 20.58 1.38 -13.61
N MET A 107 21.61 1.51 -12.76
CA MET A 107 22.28 0.38 -12.15
C MET A 107 21.27 -0.47 -11.34
N ASN A 108 21.27 -1.79 -11.61
CA ASN A 108 20.43 -2.78 -10.94
C ASN A 108 18.92 -2.62 -11.19
N LEU A 109 18.48 -1.76 -12.11
CA LEU A 109 17.07 -1.53 -12.37
C LEU A 109 16.31 -2.84 -12.63
N GLY A 110 16.82 -3.70 -13.52
CA GLY A 110 16.17 -4.96 -13.87
C GLY A 110 16.00 -5.89 -12.66
N SER A 111 17.05 -6.03 -11.85
CA SER A 111 17.01 -6.88 -10.65
C SER A 111 16.01 -6.36 -9.60
N ILE A 112 15.97 -5.04 -9.42
CA ILE A 112 15.04 -4.41 -8.48
C ILE A 112 13.60 -4.61 -8.94
N VAL A 113 13.32 -4.37 -10.22
CA VAL A 113 11.98 -4.55 -10.77
C VAL A 113 11.53 -6.00 -10.60
N GLU A 114 12.38 -6.97 -10.97
CA GLU A 114 12.05 -8.38 -10.86
C GLU A 114 11.74 -8.78 -9.42
N THR A 115 12.50 -8.25 -8.47
CA THR A 115 12.29 -8.50 -7.03
C THR A 115 10.95 -7.92 -6.56
N LEU A 116 10.64 -6.68 -6.92
CA LEU A 116 9.43 -6.00 -6.45
C LEU A 116 8.16 -6.49 -7.15
N ASN A 117 8.23 -6.76 -8.45
CA ASN A 117 7.07 -7.23 -9.20
C ASN A 117 6.91 -8.75 -9.17
N ARG A 118 7.83 -9.47 -8.53
CA ARG A 118 7.85 -10.94 -8.42
C ARG A 118 7.64 -11.62 -9.76
N GLY A 119 8.48 -11.26 -10.74
CA GLY A 119 8.40 -11.83 -12.09
C GLY A 119 7.17 -11.36 -12.89
N GLY A 120 6.63 -10.19 -12.60
CA GLY A 120 5.49 -9.62 -13.31
C GLY A 120 4.13 -9.96 -12.71
N THR A 121 4.11 -10.53 -11.50
CA THR A 121 2.85 -10.94 -10.84
C THR A 121 2.35 -9.96 -9.80
N GLN A 122 3.18 -9.00 -9.38
CA GLN A 122 2.84 -8.06 -8.33
C GLN A 122 3.06 -6.62 -8.76
N THR A 123 2.09 -5.75 -8.44
CA THR A 123 2.12 -4.33 -8.76
C THR A 123 3.07 -3.58 -7.82
N LEU A 124 3.80 -2.62 -8.38
CA LEU A 124 4.70 -1.74 -7.65
C LEU A 124 4.42 -0.28 -7.99
N MET A 125 4.99 0.65 -7.23
CA MET A 125 4.89 2.07 -7.47
C MET A 125 6.27 2.63 -7.81
N VAL A 126 6.32 3.50 -8.83
CA VAL A 126 7.53 4.21 -9.24
C VAL A 126 7.25 5.71 -9.17
N GLN A 127 8.17 6.45 -8.57
CA GLN A 127 8.06 7.91 -8.43
C GLN A 127 9.38 8.57 -8.80
N LYS A 128 9.28 9.80 -9.32
CA LYS A 128 10.45 10.64 -9.57
C LYS A 128 11.07 11.13 -8.27
#